data_76bc6304ef7c1f5245121195864b8355
#
_entry.id   76bc6304ef7c1f5245121195864b8355
#
_cell.length_a   1.000
_cell.length_b   1.000
_cell.length_c   1.000
_cell.angle_alpha   90.00
_cell.angle_beta   90.00
_cell.angle_gamma   90.00
#
_symmetry.space_group_name_H-M   'P 1'
#
loop_
_entity.id
_entity.type
_entity.pdbx_description
1 polymer ?
#
loop_
_entity_poly.entity_id
_entity_poly.type
_entity_poly.pdbx_seq_one_letter_code
_entity_poly.pdbx_strand_id
1 'polypeptide(L)'
;MVTYDIMMSSQLYCPVCAAAITAGAQFCSNCGSQFSREPPSPTQIAGETPPPVGVIGIDYAGFWMRLLAFIVDAIPLVILIALVDFVSESLPTRYLLRVLILFTYFVGFWVATNGSTPGKLAMGVRIVRSNGEPIDVGWAMIRFIGYCLSFALLLSGFVMIAFTPQKRGLHDYIAQTVVVRVR
;
A
#
# COMPACT_ATOMS: atom_id res chain seq x y z
N MET A 1 -15.66 35.69 -25.68
CA MET A 1 -14.39 35.00 -25.34
C MET A 1 -14.43 34.69 -23.86
N VAL A 2 -14.93 33.51 -23.49
CA VAL A 2 -15.07 33.07 -22.09
C VAL A 2 -13.92 32.12 -21.80
N THR A 3 -12.94 32.58 -21.07
CA THR A 3 -11.85 31.76 -20.55
C THR A 3 -12.38 30.91 -19.38
N TYR A 4 -12.56 29.62 -19.61
CA TYR A 4 -12.78 28.66 -18.53
C TYR A 4 -11.47 28.41 -17.82
N ASP A 5 -11.28 29.08 -16.69
CA ASP A 5 -10.27 28.69 -15.69
C ASP A 5 -10.73 27.37 -15.04
N ILE A 6 -10.21 26.27 -15.57
CA ILE A 6 -10.29 24.96 -14.88
C ILE A 6 -9.26 25.02 -13.76
N MET A 7 -9.69 25.46 -12.58
CA MET A 7 -8.96 25.22 -11.33
C MET A 7 -9.05 23.71 -11.02
N MET A 8 -8.17 22.91 -11.61
CA MET A 8 -7.84 21.59 -11.07
C MET A 8 -7.04 21.82 -9.78
N SER A 9 -7.70 21.67 -8.64
CA SER A 9 -7.02 21.56 -7.35
C SER A 9 -6.27 20.23 -7.32
N SER A 10 -5.08 20.18 -7.89
CA SER A 10 -4.18 19.04 -7.77
C SER A 10 -3.66 19.02 -6.34
N GLN A 11 -4.35 18.32 -5.45
CA GLN A 11 -3.80 18.00 -4.15
C GLN A 11 -2.57 17.11 -4.36
N LEU A 12 -1.42 17.61 -3.94
CA LEU A 12 -0.17 16.86 -3.97
C LEU A 12 -0.10 15.97 -2.72
N TYR A 13 0.28 14.72 -2.90
CA TYR A 13 0.45 13.77 -1.81
C TYR A 13 1.91 13.38 -1.65
N CYS A 14 2.32 13.18 -0.41
CA CYS A 14 3.67 12.71 -0.10
C CYS A 14 3.88 11.28 -0.63
N PRO A 15 4.89 11.00 -1.46
CA PRO A 15 5.14 9.66 -2.01
C PRO A 15 5.57 8.65 -0.94
N VAL A 16 5.96 9.12 0.25
CA VAL A 16 6.41 8.26 1.35
C VAL A 16 5.27 7.87 2.29
N CYS A 17 4.39 8.81 2.64
CA CYS A 17 3.37 8.56 3.66
C CYS A 17 1.93 8.85 3.19
N ALA A 18 1.75 9.23 1.92
CA ALA A 18 0.46 9.60 1.33
C ALA A 18 -0.29 10.75 2.06
N ALA A 19 0.37 11.51 2.93
CA ALA A 19 -0.22 12.72 3.52
C ALA A 19 -0.31 13.82 2.46
N ALA A 20 -1.39 14.61 2.50
CA ALA A 20 -1.54 15.77 1.64
C ALA A 20 -0.42 16.79 1.95
N ILE A 21 0.19 17.32 0.90
CA ILE A 21 1.26 18.32 0.99
C ILE A 21 0.86 19.60 0.25
N THR A 22 1.28 20.73 0.79
CA THR A 22 1.11 22.03 0.14
C THR A 22 2.03 22.14 -1.08
N ALA A 23 1.54 22.74 -2.15
CA ALA A 23 2.35 23.02 -3.31
C ALA A 23 3.56 23.90 -2.90
N GLY A 24 4.76 23.41 -3.20
CA GLY A 24 5.98 24.13 -2.85
C GLY A 24 6.64 23.71 -1.54
N ALA A 25 6.07 22.80 -0.78
CA ALA A 25 6.72 22.26 0.41
C ALA A 25 8.06 21.58 0.06
N GLN A 26 9.09 21.86 0.83
CA GLN A 26 10.40 21.19 0.71
C GLN A 26 10.46 19.91 1.55
N PHE A 27 9.58 19.77 2.54
CA PHE A 27 9.51 18.64 3.47
C PHE A 27 8.06 18.24 3.69
N CYS A 28 7.80 16.96 3.88
CA CYS A 28 6.50 16.49 4.33
C CYS A 28 6.32 16.76 5.82
N SER A 29 5.27 17.48 6.19
CA SER A 29 4.96 17.79 7.59
C SER A 29 4.61 16.56 8.44
N ASN A 30 4.22 15.44 7.79
CA ASN A 30 3.79 14.23 8.47
C ASN A 30 4.92 13.20 8.68
N CYS A 31 5.86 13.06 7.73
CA CYS A 31 6.93 12.06 7.81
C CYS A 31 8.34 12.64 7.68
N GLY A 32 8.49 13.95 7.50
CA GLY A 32 9.79 14.63 7.40
C GLY A 32 10.56 14.35 6.10
N SER A 33 10.00 13.60 5.13
CA SER A 33 10.69 13.34 3.86
C SER A 33 10.93 14.63 3.09
N GLN A 34 12.16 14.78 2.59
CA GLN A 34 12.58 15.93 1.80
C GLN A 34 12.21 15.75 0.33
N PHE A 35 11.70 16.80 -0.31
CA PHE A 35 11.40 16.84 -1.73
C PHE A 35 12.50 17.62 -2.45
N SER A 36 13.32 16.94 -3.24
CA SER A 36 14.33 17.62 -4.07
C SER A 36 13.64 18.26 -5.26
N ARG A 37 13.66 19.60 -5.32
CA ARG A 37 13.40 20.37 -6.54
C ARG A 37 14.69 20.47 -7.34
N GLU A 38 15.04 19.45 -8.08
CA GLU A 38 15.93 19.64 -9.19
C GLU A 38 15.07 19.98 -10.41
N PRO A 39 15.15 21.20 -10.97
CA PRO A 39 14.47 21.49 -12.22
C PRO A 39 15.02 20.55 -13.30
N PRO A 40 14.17 19.95 -14.16
CA PRO A 40 14.65 19.10 -15.25
C PRO A 40 15.65 19.90 -16.09
N SER A 41 16.86 19.40 -16.21
CA SER A 41 17.86 19.99 -17.10
C SER A 41 17.36 19.87 -18.56
N PRO A 42 17.53 20.91 -19.40
CA PRO A 42 16.89 21.01 -20.71
C PRO A 42 17.39 19.99 -21.78
N THR A 43 18.18 18.99 -21.39
CA THR A 43 18.83 18.04 -22.32
C THR A 43 18.13 16.66 -22.39
N GLN A 44 17.01 16.43 -21.69
CA GLN A 44 16.30 15.14 -21.73
C GLN A 44 14.96 15.21 -22.48
N ILE A 45 15.00 15.65 -23.73
CA ILE A 45 13.87 15.51 -24.66
C ILE A 45 14.27 14.54 -25.75
N ALA A 46 14.18 13.26 -25.50
CA ALA A 46 14.02 12.22 -26.54
C ALA A 46 13.70 10.85 -25.86
N GLY A 47 12.42 10.49 -25.81
CA GLY A 47 12.00 9.08 -25.95
C GLY A 47 12.09 8.15 -24.75
N GLU A 48 12.47 8.58 -23.54
CA GLU A 48 12.44 7.74 -22.35
C GLU A 48 11.25 8.12 -21.48
N THR A 49 10.42 7.10 -21.13
CA THR A 49 9.46 7.24 -20.04
C THR A 49 10.22 7.79 -18.83
N PRO A 50 9.76 8.90 -18.21
CA PRO A 50 10.47 9.48 -17.08
C PRO A 50 10.68 8.38 -16.03
N PRO A 51 11.91 8.22 -15.51
CA PRO A 51 12.14 7.29 -14.42
C PRO A 51 11.19 7.70 -13.29
N PRO A 52 10.59 6.73 -12.58
CA PRO A 52 9.74 7.06 -11.43
C PRO A 52 10.53 8.02 -10.56
N VAL A 53 9.94 9.19 -10.26
CA VAL A 53 10.56 10.26 -9.48
C VAL A 53 11.31 9.61 -8.33
N GLY A 54 12.62 9.54 -8.42
CA GLY A 54 13.48 8.89 -7.45
C GLY A 54 13.42 9.72 -6.18
N VAL A 55 12.49 9.39 -5.28
CA VAL A 55 12.49 9.94 -3.94
C VAL A 55 13.74 9.42 -3.28
N ILE A 56 14.75 10.25 -3.22
CA ILE A 56 16.01 9.97 -2.52
C ILE A 56 15.63 9.69 -1.06
N GLY A 57 15.72 8.41 -0.62
CA GLY A 57 15.47 8.03 0.75
C GLY A 57 14.17 7.29 1.06
N ILE A 58 13.47 6.70 0.07
CA ILE A 58 12.36 5.79 0.40
C ILE A 58 12.92 4.53 1.10
N ASP A 59 12.58 4.38 2.37
CA ASP A 59 12.91 3.18 3.13
C ASP A 59 11.80 2.13 2.93
N TYR A 60 12.02 1.20 2.00
CA TYR A 60 11.07 0.13 1.73
C TYR A 60 11.02 -0.89 2.87
N ALA A 61 9.82 -1.26 3.29
CA ALA A 61 9.62 -2.30 4.28
C ALA A 61 10.04 -3.67 3.73
N GLY A 62 11.07 -4.25 4.33
CA GLY A 62 11.58 -5.58 3.97
C GLY A 62 10.61 -6.70 4.36
N PHE A 63 10.96 -7.92 3.93
CA PHE A 63 10.16 -9.14 4.16
C PHE A 63 9.84 -9.35 5.66
N TRP A 64 10.83 -9.28 6.53
CA TRP A 64 10.65 -9.55 7.97
C TRP A 64 9.71 -8.57 8.67
N MET A 65 9.76 -7.28 8.33
CA MET A 65 8.85 -6.30 8.91
C MET A 65 7.41 -6.56 8.50
N ARG A 66 7.19 -6.97 7.25
CA ARG A 66 5.84 -7.30 6.75
C ARG A 66 5.34 -8.60 7.35
N LEU A 67 6.22 -9.58 7.56
CA LEU A 67 5.89 -10.84 8.24
C LEU A 67 5.48 -10.59 9.70
N LEU A 68 6.24 -9.79 10.44
CA LEU A 68 5.89 -9.43 11.83
C LEU A 68 4.56 -8.67 11.89
N ALA A 69 4.34 -7.70 10.98
CA ALA A 69 3.06 -7.01 10.88
C ALA A 69 1.91 -7.99 10.63
N PHE A 70 2.10 -8.96 9.72
CA PHE A 70 1.11 -9.99 9.42
C PHE A 70 0.84 -10.92 10.64
N ILE A 71 1.86 -11.29 11.41
CA ILE A 71 1.70 -12.09 12.64
C ILE A 71 0.86 -11.32 13.67
N VAL A 72 1.08 -10.02 13.84
CA VAL A 72 0.26 -9.19 14.73
C VAL A 72 -1.19 -9.13 14.24
N ASP A 73 -1.41 -8.95 12.93
CA ASP A 73 -2.75 -8.96 12.32
C ASP A 73 -3.42 -10.33 12.40
N ALA A 74 -2.66 -11.42 12.42
CA ALA A 74 -3.19 -12.78 12.50
C ALA A 74 -3.88 -13.06 13.86
N ILE A 75 -3.46 -12.40 14.94
CA ILE A 75 -4.03 -12.63 16.27
C ILE A 75 -5.55 -12.39 16.30
N PRO A 76 -6.06 -11.18 15.97
CA PRO A 76 -7.51 -10.95 15.95
C PRO A 76 -8.22 -11.77 14.87
N LEU A 77 -7.57 -12.03 13.74
CA LEU A 77 -8.17 -12.80 12.66
C LEU A 77 -8.38 -14.27 13.04
N VAL A 78 -7.42 -14.90 13.71
CA VAL A 78 -7.55 -16.29 14.20
C VAL A 78 -8.68 -16.40 15.20
N ILE A 79 -8.83 -15.43 16.12
CA ILE A 79 -9.93 -15.40 17.10
C ILE A 79 -11.28 -15.30 16.38
N LEU A 80 -11.42 -14.40 15.41
CA LEU A 80 -12.66 -14.23 14.65
C LEU A 80 -13.00 -15.46 13.82
N ILE A 81 -12.02 -16.09 13.20
CA ILE A 81 -12.20 -17.32 12.41
C ILE A 81 -12.60 -18.48 13.32
N ALA A 82 -11.96 -18.64 14.47
CA ALA A 82 -12.32 -19.68 15.44
C ALA A 82 -13.76 -19.49 15.97
N LEU A 83 -14.20 -18.26 16.18
CA LEU A 83 -15.57 -17.96 16.56
C LEU A 83 -16.58 -18.38 15.46
N VAL A 84 -16.28 -18.10 14.21
CA VAL A 84 -17.10 -18.54 13.07
C VAL A 84 -17.19 -20.06 13.03
N ASP A 85 -16.08 -20.76 13.25
CA ASP A 85 -16.02 -22.21 13.24
C ASP A 85 -16.82 -22.83 14.39
N PHE A 86 -16.86 -22.16 15.52
CA PHE A 86 -17.63 -22.57 16.68
C PHE A 86 -19.16 -22.40 16.48
N VAL A 87 -19.56 -21.29 15.85
CA VAL A 87 -20.98 -20.92 15.70
C VAL A 87 -21.64 -21.55 14.48
N SER A 88 -20.90 -21.74 13.39
CA SER A 88 -21.45 -22.23 12.11
C SER A 88 -21.21 -23.72 11.91
N GLU A 89 -22.26 -24.51 11.70
CA GLU A 89 -22.18 -25.94 11.38
C GLU A 89 -21.98 -26.21 9.88
N SER A 90 -22.47 -25.29 9.04
CA SER A 90 -22.44 -25.43 7.58
C SER A 90 -21.08 -25.09 6.98
N LEU A 91 -20.46 -26.04 6.28
CA LEU A 91 -19.16 -25.81 5.61
C LEU A 91 -19.19 -24.63 4.63
N PRO A 92 -20.15 -24.51 3.70
CA PRO A 92 -20.17 -23.38 2.77
C PRO A 92 -20.31 -22.03 3.50
N THR A 93 -21.11 -21.98 4.57
CA THR A 93 -21.26 -20.76 5.38
C THR A 93 -19.95 -20.38 6.07
N ARG A 94 -19.21 -21.34 6.64
CA ARG A 94 -17.90 -21.10 7.23
C ARG A 94 -16.92 -20.47 6.24
N TYR A 95 -16.80 -21.05 5.03
CA TYR A 95 -15.91 -20.51 4.01
C TYR A 95 -16.31 -19.10 3.59
N LEU A 96 -17.59 -18.85 3.37
CA LEU A 96 -18.10 -17.53 3.01
C LEU A 96 -17.76 -16.49 4.09
N LEU A 97 -18.05 -16.80 5.35
CA LEU A 97 -17.80 -15.89 6.48
C LEU A 97 -16.30 -15.64 6.68
N ARG A 98 -15.44 -16.66 6.55
CA ARG A 98 -13.97 -16.47 6.62
C ARG A 98 -13.46 -15.53 5.53
N VAL A 99 -13.91 -15.72 4.28
CA VAL A 99 -13.52 -14.82 3.18
C VAL A 99 -14.02 -13.41 3.43
N LEU A 100 -15.26 -13.26 3.90
CA LEU A 100 -15.83 -11.95 4.22
C LEU A 100 -15.06 -11.24 5.34
N ILE A 101 -14.69 -11.95 6.40
CA ILE A 101 -13.89 -11.42 7.51
C ILE A 101 -12.53 -10.95 6.98
N LEU A 102 -11.82 -11.78 6.23
CA LEU A 102 -10.50 -11.44 5.68
C LEU A 102 -10.60 -10.23 4.73
N PHE A 103 -11.59 -10.23 3.86
CA PHE A 103 -11.84 -9.13 2.93
C PHE A 103 -12.12 -7.81 3.67
N THR A 104 -13.09 -7.83 4.59
CA THR A 104 -13.48 -6.64 5.35
C THR A 104 -12.33 -6.13 6.22
N TYR A 105 -11.57 -7.02 6.85
CA TYR A 105 -10.41 -6.65 7.64
C TYR A 105 -9.35 -5.96 6.79
N PHE A 106 -8.84 -6.62 5.75
CA PHE A 106 -7.74 -6.05 4.97
C PHE A 106 -8.16 -4.84 4.16
N VAL A 107 -9.23 -4.96 3.36
CA VAL A 107 -9.68 -3.85 2.50
C VAL A 107 -10.20 -2.69 3.34
N GLY A 108 -10.99 -2.98 4.38
CA GLY A 108 -11.52 -1.97 5.29
C GLY A 108 -10.41 -1.17 5.99
N PHE A 109 -9.42 -1.86 6.58
CA PHE A 109 -8.29 -1.15 7.21
C PHE A 109 -7.45 -0.38 6.21
N TRP A 110 -7.11 -0.95 5.04
CA TRP A 110 -6.30 -0.23 4.05
C TRP A 110 -6.96 1.07 3.59
N VAL A 111 -8.27 1.07 3.41
CA VAL A 111 -9.01 2.28 3.02
C VAL A 111 -9.15 3.25 4.19
N ALA A 112 -9.57 2.77 5.37
CA ALA A 112 -9.83 3.61 6.53
C ALA A 112 -8.56 4.28 7.10
N THR A 113 -7.40 3.62 6.99
CA THR A 113 -6.12 4.10 7.56
C THR A 113 -5.12 4.56 6.50
N ASN A 114 -5.57 4.77 5.26
CA ASN A 114 -4.71 5.15 4.13
C ASN A 114 -3.53 4.17 3.92
N GLY A 115 -3.83 2.87 3.89
CA GLY A 115 -2.85 1.83 3.51
C GLY A 115 -2.20 1.08 4.66
N SER A 116 -2.74 1.13 5.88
CA SER A 116 -2.20 0.36 7.00
C SER A 116 -3.22 -0.65 7.55
N THR A 117 -2.73 -1.63 8.31
CA THR A 117 -3.51 -2.49 9.21
C THR A 117 -2.99 -2.27 10.63
N PRO A 118 -3.65 -2.73 11.67
CA PRO A 118 -3.15 -2.63 13.04
C PRO A 118 -1.72 -3.14 13.19
N GLY A 119 -1.39 -4.31 12.62
CA GLY A 119 -0.03 -4.84 12.64
C GLY A 119 0.96 -3.97 11.87
N LYS A 120 0.57 -3.41 10.72
CA LYS A 120 1.42 -2.48 9.98
C LYS A 120 1.63 -1.16 10.71
N LEU A 121 0.62 -0.64 11.38
CA LEU A 121 0.75 0.55 12.22
C LEU A 121 1.73 0.31 13.37
N ALA A 122 1.64 -0.84 14.05
CA ALA A 122 2.56 -1.23 15.12
C ALA A 122 4.02 -1.33 14.63
N MET A 123 4.22 -1.74 13.38
CA MET A 123 5.55 -1.84 12.76
C MET A 123 6.01 -0.55 12.08
N GLY A 124 5.23 0.52 12.11
CA GLY A 124 5.56 1.79 11.44
C GLY A 124 5.68 1.64 9.92
N VAL A 125 4.81 0.84 9.28
CA VAL A 125 4.82 0.65 7.83
C VAL A 125 3.45 0.92 7.21
N ARG A 126 3.46 1.40 5.97
CA ARG A 126 2.25 1.77 5.24
C ARG A 126 2.34 1.36 3.77
N ILE A 127 1.20 1.01 3.18
CA ILE A 127 1.05 0.79 1.75
C ILE A 127 0.77 2.14 1.09
N VAL A 128 1.48 2.43 0.02
CA VAL A 128 1.21 3.57 -0.88
C VAL A 128 1.21 3.08 -2.32
N ARG A 129 0.52 3.78 -3.21
CA ARG A 129 0.62 3.51 -4.64
C ARG A 129 2.01 3.91 -5.16
N SER A 130 2.47 3.26 -6.21
CA SER A 130 3.79 3.55 -6.81
C SER A 130 3.91 4.98 -7.35
N ASN A 131 2.80 5.67 -7.60
CA ASN A 131 2.76 7.09 -7.95
C ASN A 131 2.71 8.03 -6.73
N GLY A 132 2.76 7.50 -5.50
CA GLY A 132 2.73 8.29 -4.26
C GLY A 132 1.33 8.63 -3.74
N GLU A 133 0.27 8.30 -4.47
CA GLU A 133 -1.10 8.53 -4.01
C GLU A 133 -1.51 7.54 -2.90
N PRO A 134 -2.47 7.88 -2.04
CA PRO A 134 -3.06 6.94 -1.10
C PRO A 134 -3.76 5.80 -1.83
N ILE A 135 -3.89 4.67 -1.16
CA ILE A 135 -4.63 3.53 -1.70
C ILE A 135 -6.14 3.80 -1.60
N ASP A 136 -6.85 3.68 -2.71
CA ASP A 136 -8.31 3.73 -2.76
C ASP A 136 -8.94 2.33 -2.68
N VAL A 137 -10.27 2.27 -2.65
CA VAL A 137 -11.04 1.01 -2.57
C VAL A 137 -10.73 0.09 -3.74
N GLY A 138 -10.65 0.61 -4.97
CA GLY A 138 -10.37 -0.19 -6.17
C GLY A 138 -9.03 -0.88 -6.11
N TRP A 139 -7.98 -0.14 -5.79
CA TRP A 139 -6.62 -0.68 -5.64
C TRP A 139 -6.47 -1.61 -4.44
N ALA A 140 -7.20 -1.35 -3.34
CA ALA A 140 -7.25 -2.24 -2.19
C ALA A 140 -7.89 -3.60 -2.55
N MET A 141 -8.98 -3.60 -3.34
CA MET A 141 -9.60 -4.83 -3.85
C MET A 141 -8.66 -5.62 -4.76
N ILE A 142 -8.02 -4.95 -5.74
CA ILE A 142 -7.03 -5.57 -6.63
C ILE A 142 -5.90 -6.21 -5.80
N ARG A 143 -5.43 -5.50 -4.76
CA ARG A 143 -4.40 -6.01 -3.86
C ARG A 143 -4.87 -7.23 -3.08
N PHE A 144 -6.12 -7.26 -2.62
CA PHE A 144 -6.70 -8.42 -1.93
C PHE A 144 -6.76 -9.65 -2.85
N ILE A 145 -7.16 -9.48 -4.12
CA ILE A 145 -7.10 -10.54 -5.13
C ILE A 145 -5.65 -11.04 -5.30
N GLY A 146 -4.69 -10.12 -5.35
CA GLY A 146 -3.27 -10.46 -5.38
C GLY A 146 -2.79 -11.26 -4.16
N TYR A 147 -3.34 -11.02 -2.97
CA TYR A 147 -3.08 -11.86 -1.80
C TYR A 147 -3.63 -13.26 -1.97
N CYS A 148 -4.88 -13.41 -2.41
CA CYS A 148 -5.47 -14.71 -2.68
C CYS A 148 -4.62 -15.51 -3.68
N LEU A 149 -4.16 -14.86 -4.75
CA LEU A 149 -3.27 -15.48 -5.73
C LEU A 149 -1.91 -15.86 -5.13
N SER A 150 -1.31 -15.01 -4.30
CA SER A 150 -0.03 -15.29 -3.63
C SER A 150 -0.14 -16.48 -2.67
N PHE A 151 -1.27 -16.64 -1.99
CA PHE A 151 -1.55 -17.82 -1.17
C PHE A 151 -1.75 -19.07 -2.01
N ALA A 152 -2.50 -18.99 -3.11
CA ALA A 152 -2.71 -20.10 -4.05
C ALA A 152 -1.39 -20.61 -4.66
N LEU A 153 -0.42 -19.71 -4.87
CA LEU A 153 0.92 -20.02 -5.36
C LEU A 153 1.91 -20.39 -4.23
N LEU A 154 1.43 -21.04 -3.17
CA LEU A 154 2.24 -21.53 -2.04
C LEU A 154 3.14 -20.44 -1.43
N LEU A 155 2.60 -19.23 -1.27
CA LEU A 155 3.29 -18.07 -0.70
C LEU A 155 4.50 -17.55 -1.51
N SER A 156 4.77 -18.09 -2.70
CA SER A 156 5.89 -17.63 -3.55
C SER A 156 5.83 -16.14 -3.85
N GLY A 157 4.60 -15.59 -3.99
CA GLY A 157 4.38 -14.17 -4.17
C GLY A 157 4.83 -13.28 -2.98
N PHE A 158 4.92 -13.86 -1.77
CA PHE A 158 5.46 -13.16 -0.60
C PHE A 158 6.98 -13.32 -0.50
N VAL A 159 7.51 -14.50 -0.81
CA VAL A 159 8.96 -14.76 -0.81
C VAL A 159 9.69 -13.82 -1.77
N MET A 160 9.07 -13.47 -2.88
CA MET A 160 9.60 -12.53 -3.87
C MET A 160 9.98 -11.16 -3.26
N ILE A 161 9.34 -10.73 -2.15
CA ILE A 161 9.67 -9.48 -1.44
C ILE A 161 11.15 -9.45 -1.00
N ALA A 162 11.70 -10.60 -0.62
CA ALA A 162 13.09 -10.69 -0.16
C ALA A 162 14.11 -10.40 -1.26
N PHE A 163 13.76 -10.71 -2.51
CA PHE A 163 14.67 -10.69 -3.66
C PHE A 163 14.52 -9.47 -4.57
N THR A 164 13.42 -8.72 -4.45
CA THR A 164 13.20 -7.54 -5.31
C THR A 164 13.85 -6.28 -4.73
N PRO A 165 14.45 -5.39 -5.57
CA PRO A 165 15.09 -4.16 -5.11
C PRO A 165 14.13 -3.24 -4.35
N GLN A 166 12.89 -3.12 -4.81
CA GLN A 166 11.84 -2.30 -4.21
C GLN A 166 11.06 -3.05 -3.11
N LYS A 167 11.51 -4.26 -2.72
CA LYS A 167 10.85 -5.11 -1.72
C LYS A 167 9.36 -5.35 -2.02
N ARG A 168 9.02 -5.60 -3.30
CA ARG A 168 7.66 -5.83 -3.79
C ARG A 168 7.34 -7.32 -3.87
N GLY A 169 6.18 -7.71 -3.37
CA GLY A 169 5.59 -9.02 -3.60
C GLY A 169 4.71 -9.03 -4.85
N LEU A 170 4.23 -10.21 -5.27
CA LEU A 170 3.35 -10.37 -6.42
C LEU A 170 2.10 -9.47 -6.30
N HIS A 171 1.45 -9.46 -5.13
CA HIS A 171 0.29 -8.62 -4.83
C HIS A 171 0.61 -7.12 -4.90
N ASP A 172 1.86 -6.72 -4.60
CA ASP A 172 2.31 -5.32 -4.74
C ASP A 172 2.44 -4.92 -6.21
N TYR A 173 2.93 -5.85 -7.07
CA TYR A 173 3.05 -5.60 -8.51
C TYR A 173 1.67 -5.49 -9.17
N ILE A 174 0.77 -6.43 -8.87
CA ILE A 174 -0.60 -6.45 -9.42
C ILE A 174 -1.35 -5.17 -9.04
N ALA A 175 -1.23 -4.73 -7.78
CA ALA A 175 -1.90 -3.54 -7.27
C ALA A 175 -1.10 -2.24 -7.46
N GLN A 176 0.03 -2.26 -8.17
CA GLN A 176 0.90 -1.09 -8.37
C GLN A 176 1.18 -0.32 -7.07
N THR A 177 1.51 -1.05 -6.00
CA THR A 177 1.75 -0.49 -4.67
C THR A 177 3.16 -0.81 -4.19
N VAL A 178 3.60 -0.06 -3.18
CA VAL A 178 4.83 -0.31 -2.41
C VAL A 178 4.52 -0.21 -0.93
N VAL A 179 5.32 -0.84 -0.09
CA VAL A 179 5.21 -0.69 1.36
C VAL A 179 6.44 0.05 1.86
N VAL A 180 6.19 1.18 2.50
CA VAL A 180 7.23 2.10 2.99
C VAL A 180 7.21 2.17 4.51
N ARG A 181 8.36 2.49 5.13
CA ARG A 181 8.44 2.81 6.55
C ARG A 181 7.96 4.25 6.77
N VAL A 182 7.15 4.42 7.80
CA VAL A 182 6.72 5.74 8.30
C VAL A 182 7.47 5.95 9.62
N ARG A 183 8.37 6.92 9.64
CA ARG A 183 9.09 7.33 10.86
C ARG A 183 8.26 8.32 11.65
#